data_4dda39b6b93a0a6acbfd55c3e45b33ed
#
_entry.id   4dda39b6b93a0a6acbfd55c3e45b33ed
#
_cell.length_a   1.000
_cell.length_b   1.000
_cell.length_c   1.000
_cell.angle_alpha   90.00
_cell.angle_beta   90.00
_cell.angle_gamma   90.00
#
_symmetry.space_group_name_H-M   'P 1'
#
loop_
_entity.id
_entity.type
_entity.pdbx_description
1 polymer ?
#
loop_
_entity_poly.entity_id
_entity_poly.type
_entity_poly.pdbx_seq_one_letter_code
_entity_poly.pdbx_strand_id
1 'polypeptide(L)'
;MKITDLIHGKDTTFSFEVLPPKKGEGIEGLEQTVETLLEYSPAYINITTHHSEPVYTPRADGLMQMEMVRRRPGTVAVAAALQYKYNIPVVPHILCQGFTKEETEYVLLDLQFLKIQNLLLLRGDRTTTGCNSVTSHEHTTDLQQQVNRFNEGYFVNGSPIPSPGCRFSYGVACYPEKHDESPNLASDIAWLQRKVELGADYAVTQMFFDNQKYYDFVEKVRNLGIRIPIIPGIKPITNPKQLVSIPRSFHCDLPEELTNRMMSAKTKEEQFEVGVDWAVSQCLDLIKHGVPGLHFYTTSQARSVAAVVQKVF
;
A
#
# COMPACT_ATOMS: atom_id res chain seq x y z
N MET A 1 -18.58 4.88 4.22
CA MET A 1 -18.45 3.40 4.38
C MET A 1 -17.00 3.12 4.71
N LYS A 2 -16.73 2.35 5.77
CA LYS A 2 -15.37 1.95 6.16
C LYS A 2 -14.92 0.75 5.32
N ILE A 3 -13.60 0.60 5.16
CA ILE A 3 -13.05 -0.59 4.48
C ILE A 3 -13.46 -1.88 5.21
N THR A 4 -13.48 -1.86 6.54
CA THR A 4 -13.96 -3.00 7.33
C THR A 4 -15.39 -3.42 6.99
N ASP A 5 -16.27 -2.48 6.64
CA ASP A 5 -17.65 -2.79 6.25
C ASP A 5 -17.70 -3.50 4.89
N LEU A 6 -16.76 -3.19 3.99
CA LEU A 6 -16.66 -3.77 2.64
C LEU A 6 -16.10 -5.19 2.63
N ILE A 7 -15.23 -5.53 3.60
CA ILE A 7 -14.55 -6.84 3.67
C ILE A 7 -15.20 -7.82 4.66
N HIS A 8 -16.27 -7.42 5.36
CA HIS A 8 -17.02 -8.27 6.30
C HIS A 8 -18.11 -9.12 5.64
N GLY A 9 -18.22 -9.11 4.31
CA GLY A 9 -19.18 -9.95 3.56
C GLY A 9 -18.89 -11.45 3.66
N LYS A 10 -19.82 -12.28 3.15
CA LYS A 10 -19.63 -13.73 3.05
C LYS A 10 -18.63 -14.13 1.96
N ASP A 11 -18.48 -13.28 0.93
CA ASP A 11 -17.62 -13.55 -0.21
C ASP A 11 -16.32 -12.73 -0.05
N THR A 12 -15.19 -13.36 -0.37
CA THR A 12 -13.90 -12.69 -0.40
C THR A 12 -13.91 -11.62 -1.47
N THR A 13 -13.60 -10.39 -1.09
CA THR A 13 -13.48 -9.25 -2.02
C THR A 13 -12.03 -9.03 -2.44
N PHE A 14 -11.83 -8.21 -3.48
CA PHE A 14 -10.48 -7.75 -3.79
C PHE A 14 -10.39 -6.23 -3.88
N SER A 15 -9.19 -5.73 -3.71
CA SER A 15 -8.79 -4.34 -3.91
C SER A 15 -7.45 -4.30 -4.64
N PHE A 16 -7.12 -3.15 -5.17
CA PHE A 16 -5.81 -2.95 -5.79
C PHE A 16 -5.26 -1.56 -5.50
N GLU A 17 -3.95 -1.43 -5.61
CA GLU A 17 -3.33 -0.11 -5.53
C GLU A 17 -2.91 0.40 -6.91
N VAL A 18 -2.90 1.72 -7.04
CA VAL A 18 -2.42 2.42 -8.23
C VAL A 18 -1.34 3.43 -7.88
N LEU A 19 -0.42 3.60 -8.82
CA LEU A 19 0.58 4.67 -8.76
C LEU A 19 0.04 5.91 -9.48
N PRO A 20 0.11 7.11 -8.86
CA PRO A 20 -0.13 8.36 -9.58
C PRO A 20 0.81 8.48 -10.80
N PRO A 21 0.38 9.10 -11.92
CA PRO A 21 1.21 9.26 -13.11
C PRO A 21 2.47 10.07 -12.80
N LYS A 22 3.49 9.98 -13.64
CA LYS A 22 4.68 10.83 -13.47
C LYS A 22 4.36 12.28 -13.82
N LYS A 23 5.18 13.20 -13.29
CA LYS A 23 5.10 14.63 -13.61
C LYS A 23 5.20 14.84 -15.12
N GLY A 24 4.19 15.48 -15.70
CA GLY A 24 4.08 15.72 -17.14
C GLY A 24 3.32 14.66 -17.92
N GLU A 25 2.97 13.54 -17.31
CA GLU A 25 2.04 12.56 -17.88
C GLU A 25 0.59 12.93 -17.51
N GLY A 26 -0.35 12.63 -18.40
CA GLY A 26 -1.78 12.76 -18.15
C GLY A 26 -2.32 11.66 -17.24
N ILE A 27 -3.61 11.73 -16.93
CA ILE A 27 -4.31 10.77 -16.09
C ILE A 27 -4.78 9.53 -16.88
N GLU A 28 -4.76 9.57 -18.20
CA GLU A 28 -5.38 8.58 -19.10
C GLU A 28 -4.83 7.16 -18.87
N GLY A 29 -3.52 7.02 -18.67
CA GLY A 29 -2.91 5.70 -18.41
C GLY A 29 -3.32 5.11 -17.06
N LEU A 30 -3.55 5.97 -16.05
CA LEU A 30 -4.08 5.56 -14.76
C LEU A 30 -5.55 5.14 -14.90
N GLU A 31 -6.35 5.93 -15.61
CA GLU A 31 -7.76 5.66 -15.87
C GLU A 31 -7.94 4.34 -16.62
N GLN A 32 -7.14 4.08 -17.66
CA GLN A 32 -7.15 2.80 -18.37
C GLN A 32 -6.85 1.61 -17.44
N THR A 33 -5.88 1.76 -16.53
CA THR A 33 -5.58 0.73 -15.51
C THR A 33 -6.77 0.48 -14.59
N VAL A 34 -7.40 1.55 -14.10
CA VAL A 34 -8.57 1.47 -13.23
C VAL A 34 -9.77 0.87 -13.97
N GLU A 35 -10.10 1.36 -15.16
CA GLU A 35 -11.23 0.89 -15.97
C GLU A 35 -11.13 -0.61 -16.28
N THR A 36 -9.92 -1.09 -16.62
CA THR A 36 -9.68 -2.54 -16.83
C THR A 36 -10.02 -3.38 -15.60
N LEU A 37 -9.73 -2.89 -14.40
CA LEU A 37 -9.96 -3.65 -13.16
C LEU A 37 -11.36 -3.46 -12.58
N LEU A 38 -12.04 -2.34 -12.90
CA LEU A 38 -13.43 -2.09 -12.51
C LEU A 38 -14.41 -3.11 -13.10
N GLU A 39 -14.09 -3.71 -14.27
CA GLU A 39 -14.89 -4.78 -14.87
C GLU A 39 -15.09 -5.98 -13.93
N TYR A 40 -14.19 -6.15 -12.96
CA TYR A 40 -14.22 -7.25 -11.98
C TYR A 40 -14.76 -6.83 -10.61
N SER A 41 -15.35 -5.64 -10.48
CA SER A 41 -16.01 -5.15 -9.26
C SER A 41 -15.12 -5.14 -8.00
N PRO A 42 -13.96 -4.44 -8.02
CA PRO A 42 -13.13 -4.29 -6.83
C PRO A 42 -13.89 -3.55 -5.71
N ALA A 43 -13.59 -3.88 -4.46
CA ALA A 43 -14.24 -3.26 -3.31
C ALA A 43 -13.77 -1.80 -3.08
N TYR A 44 -12.50 -1.52 -3.33
CA TYR A 44 -11.88 -0.19 -3.18
C TYR A 44 -10.54 -0.11 -3.90
N ILE A 45 -10.04 1.12 -4.06
CA ILE A 45 -8.76 1.40 -4.73
C ILE A 45 -7.82 2.12 -3.76
N ASN A 46 -6.61 1.59 -3.57
CA ASN A 46 -5.53 2.28 -2.86
C ASN A 46 -4.74 3.19 -3.82
N ILE A 47 -4.32 4.34 -3.32
CA ILE A 47 -3.55 5.31 -4.10
C ILE A 47 -2.25 5.60 -3.37
N THR A 48 -1.13 5.21 -4.00
CA THR A 48 0.18 5.39 -3.38
C THR A 48 0.56 6.88 -3.28
N THR A 49 1.35 7.19 -2.27
CA THR A 49 1.96 8.51 -2.10
C THR A 49 3.46 8.40 -2.27
N HIS A 50 4.06 9.41 -2.89
CA HIS A 50 5.50 9.51 -3.09
C HIS A 50 6.01 10.85 -2.55
N HIS A 51 7.05 10.80 -1.75
CA HIS A 51 7.76 11.99 -1.29
C HIS A 51 8.67 12.57 -2.39
N SER A 52 9.27 13.74 -2.15
CA SER A 52 10.28 14.32 -3.03
C SER A 52 11.55 13.49 -2.99
N GLU A 53 12.18 13.31 -4.15
CA GLU A 53 13.44 12.57 -4.32
C GLU A 53 14.59 13.53 -4.66
N PRO A 54 15.81 13.29 -4.18
CA PRO A 54 16.96 14.08 -4.58
C PRO A 54 17.35 13.78 -6.02
N VAL A 55 17.55 14.82 -6.81
CA VAL A 55 18.10 14.78 -8.17
C VAL A 55 19.41 15.50 -8.17
N TYR A 56 20.45 14.86 -8.70
CA TYR A 56 21.79 15.42 -8.81
C TYR A 56 22.08 15.81 -10.25
N THR A 57 22.35 17.09 -10.51
CA THR A 57 22.73 17.62 -11.82
C THR A 57 24.14 18.13 -11.79
N PRO A 58 25.00 17.77 -12.80
CA PRO A 58 26.34 18.32 -12.90
C PRO A 58 26.30 19.82 -13.16
N ARG A 59 27.15 20.58 -12.48
CA ARG A 59 27.38 22.03 -12.72
C ARG A 59 28.62 22.25 -13.56
N ALA A 60 28.71 23.43 -14.16
CA ALA A 60 29.87 23.83 -14.99
C ALA A 60 31.19 23.93 -14.18
N ASP A 61 31.09 24.10 -12.85
CA ASP A 61 32.23 24.15 -11.93
C ASP A 61 32.71 22.73 -11.47
N GLY A 62 32.15 21.65 -12.02
CA GLY A 62 32.50 20.28 -11.69
C GLY A 62 31.81 19.75 -10.41
N LEU A 63 31.01 20.56 -9.75
CA LEU A 63 30.21 20.14 -8.59
C LEU A 63 28.87 19.53 -9.03
N MET A 64 28.22 18.80 -8.12
CA MET A 64 26.85 18.32 -8.30
C MET A 64 25.88 19.22 -7.53
N GLN A 65 24.87 19.72 -8.23
CA GLN A 65 23.75 20.41 -7.61
C GLN A 65 22.70 19.39 -7.25
N MET A 66 22.25 19.40 -5.99
CA MET A 66 21.15 18.57 -5.52
C MET A 66 19.86 19.40 -5.45
N GLU A 67 18.80 18.87 -6.00
CA GLU A 67 17.45 19.44 -5.90
C GLU A 67 16.46 18.36 -5.43
N MET A 68 15.54 18.73 -4.52
CA MET A 68 14.45 17.87 -4.13
C MET A 68 13.30 18.02 -5.13
N VAL A 69 12.99 16.96 -5.87
CA VAL A 69 11.98 16.98 -6.94
C VAL A 69 10.81 16.07 -6.61
N ARG A 70 9.60 16.62 -6.61
CA ARG A 70 8.38 15.81 -6.56
C ARG A 70 8.06 15.32 -7.98
N ARG A 71 8.07 14.01 -8.16
CA ARG A 71 7.94 13.37 -9.48
C ARG A 71 6.50 12.93 -9.81
N ARG A 72 5.57 12.99 -8.86
CA ARG A 72 4.19 12.56 -9.03
C ARG A 72 3.22 13.56 -8.38
N PRO A 73 1.98 13.66 -8.87
CA PRO A 73 0.94 14.42 -8.18
C PRO A 73 0.67 13.87 -6.78
N GLY A 74 0.06 14.70 -5.94
CA GLY A 74 -0.34 14.29 -4.60
C GLY A 74 -1.49 13.27 -4.63
N THR A 75 -1.48 12.37 -3.67
CA THR A 75 -2.50 11.32 -3.53
C THR A 75 -3.93 11.88 -3.43
N VAL A 76 -4.11 13.06 -2.82
CA VAL A 76 -5.42 13.72 -2.65
C VAL A 76 -6.08 14.03 -4.00
N ALA A 77 -5.33 14.63 -4.94
CA ALA A 77 -5.87 14.97 -6.26
C ALA A 77 -6.30 13.72 -7.04
N VAL A 78 -5.49 12.66 -6.99
CA VAL A 78 -5.79 11.39 -7.65
C VAL A 78 -6.98 10.70 -6.96
N ALA A 79 -7.03 10.71 -5.63
CA ALA A 79 -8.13 10.15 -4.86
C ALA A 79 -9.46 10.82 -5.21
N ALA A 80 -9.48 12.16 -5.29
CA ALA A 80 -10.65 12.92 -5.70
C ALA A 80 -11.09 12.55 -7.12
N ALA A 81 -10.15 12.54 -8.08
CA ALA A 81 -10.45 12.22 -9.47
C ALA A 81 -11.07 10.82 -9.60
N LEU A 82 -10.48 9.81 -8.99
CA LEU A 82 -10.97 8.42 -9.09
C LEU A 82 -12.30 8.22 -8.35
N GLN A 83 -12.43 8.75 -7.12
CA GLN A 83 -13.67 8.60 -6.35
C GLN A 83 -14.86 9.23 -7.06
N TYR A 84 -14.71 10.46 -7.57
CA TYR A 84 -15.80 11.18 -8.22
C TYR A 84 -16.10 10.67 -9.63
N LYS A 85 -15.08 10.23 -10.38
CA LYS A 85 -15.30 9.68 -11.74
C LYS A 85 -15.97 8.30 -11.68
N TYR A 86 -15.52 7.43 -10.78
CA TYR A 86 -15.94 6.03 -10.79
C TYR A 86 -16.88 5.65 -9.64
N ASN A 87 -17.15 6.57 -8.73
CA ASN A 87 -18.00 6.34 -7.55
C ASN A 87 -17.60 5.10 -6.74
N ILE A 88 -16.28 4.87 -6.60
CA ILE A 88 -15.70 3.76 -5.85
C ILE A 88 -14.97 4.30 -4.62
N PRO A 89 -15.03 3.60 -3.46
CA PRO A 89 -14.24 3.97 -2.30
C PRO A 89 -12.73 3.98 -2.61
N VAL A 90 -12.04 5.03 -2.16
CA VAL A 90 -10.59 5.17 -2.32
C VAL A 90 -9.89 5.22 -0.97
N VAL A 91 -8.64 4.76 -0.95
CA VAL A 91 -7.76 4.72 0.21
C VAL A 91 -6.43 5.39 -0.14
N PRO A 92 -6.32 6.72 0.03
CA PRO A 92 -5.04 7.40 -0.14
C PRO A 92 -4.05 6.94 0.94
N HIS A 93 -2.79 6.69 0.51
CA HIS A 93 -1.69 6.43 1.42
C HIS A 93 -1.19 7.73 2.02
N ILE A 94 -0.98 7.76 3.32
CA ILE A 94 -0.38 8.87 4.05
C ILE A 94 0.96 8.39 4.62
N LEU A 95 2.03 9.12 4.34
CA LEU A 95 3.39 8.75 4.70
C LEU A 95 3.92 9.59 5.86
N CYS A 96 4.75 8.98 6.71
CA CYS A 96 5.59 9.71 7.66
C CYS A 96 6.73 10.45 6.95
N GLN A 97 7.40 9.74 6.06
CA GLN A 97 8.61 10.22 5.38
C GLN A 97 8.33 11.36 4.40
N GLY A 98 9.12 12.44 4.54
CA GLY A 98 9.10 13.56 3.63
C GLY A 98 7.94 14.53 3.82
N PHE A 99 7.23 14.46 4.96
CA PHE A 99 6.12 15.34 5.30
C PHE A 99 6.26 15.90 6.71
N THR A 100 5.92 17.17 6.88
CA THR A 100 5.75 17.81 8.18
C THR A 100 4.39 17.48 8.78
N LYS A 101 4.20 17.78 10.07
CA LYS A 101 2.88 17.66 10.72
C LYS A 101 1.85 18.59 10.08
N GLU A 102 2.27 19.77 9.71
CA GLU A 102 1.42 20.78 9.05
C GLU A 102 1.00 20.30 7.64
N GLU A 103 1.93 19.77 6.84
CA GLU A 103 1.59 19.20 5.52
C GLU A 103 0.63 18.03 5.66
N THR A 104 0.83 17.16 6.65
CA THR A 104 -0.09 16.06 6.97
C THR A 104 -1.46 16.58 7.36
N GLU A 105 -1.54 17.64 8.19
CA GLU A 105 -2.81 18.27 8.58
C GLU A 105 -3.57 18.81 7.37
N TYR A 106 -2.89 19.51 6.45
CA TYR A 106 -3.52 19.98 5.23
C TYR A 106 -4.06 18.84 4.35
N VAL A 107 -3.33 17.73 4.23
CA VAL A 107 -3.82 16.54 3.54
C VAL A 107 -5.08 15.99 4.20
N LEU A 108 -5.13 15.93 5.54
CA LEU A 108 -6.33 15.48 6.25
C LEU A 108 -7.52 16.42 6.06
N LEU A 109 -7.29 17.75 6.07
CA LEU A 109 -8.33 18.73 5.78
C LEU A 109 -8.90 18.58 4.37
N ASP A 110 -8.03 18.44 3.37
CA ASP A 110 -8.44 18.25 1.98
C ASP A 110 -9.26 16.97 1.80
N LEU A 111 -8.82 15.86 2.39
CA LEU A 111 -9.53 14.58 2.34
C LEU A 111 -10.88 14.64 3.05
N GLN A 112 -10.96 15.34 4.19
CA GLN A 112 -12.21 15.56 4.91
C GLN A 112 -13.19 16.40 4.08
N PHE A 113 -12.71 17.47 3.43
CA PHE A 113 -13.50 18.30 2.49
C PHE A 113 -14.06 17.45 1.34
N LEU A 114 -13.24 16.54 0.79
CA LEU A 114 -13.62 15.62 -0.27
C LEU A 114 -14.45 14.42 0.22
N LYS A 115 -14.76 14.33 1.53
CA LYS A 115 -15.49 13.21 2.15
C LYS A 115 -14.80 11.84 1.93
N ILE A 116 -13.50 11.83 1.81
CA ILE A 116 -12.67 10.63 1.75
C ILE A 116 -12.29 10.26 3.18
N GLN A 117 -12.77 9.11 3.67
CA GLN A 117 -12.71 8.74 5.08
C GLN A 117 -11.70 7.63 5.38
N ASN A 118 -11.26 6.89 4.36
CA ASN A 118 -10.40 5.72 4.54
C ASN A 118 -8.96 6.08 4.17
N LEU A 119 -8.02 5.71 5.02
CA LEU A 119 -6.60 5.97 4.83
C LEU A 119 -5.80 4.67 4.96
N LEU A 120 -4.60 4.64 4.37
CA LEU A 120 -3.56 3.68 4.73
C LEU A 120 -2.35 4.45 5.24
N LEU A 121 -2.01 4.26 6.52
CA LEU A 121 -0.92 4.96 7.18
C LEU A 121 0.35 4.13 7.10
N LEU A 122 1.39 4.71 6.49
CA LEU A 122 2.65 4.04 6.21
C LEU A 122 3.82 4.90 6.70
N ARG A 123 4.94 4.27 7.00
CA ARG A 123 6.16 5.03 7.28
C ARG A 123 6.75 5.63 6.00
N GLY A 124 6.72 4.89 4.92
CA GLY A 124 7.45 5.18 3.68
C GLY A 124 8.86 4.59 3.69
N ASP A 125 9.42 4.41 2.51
CA ASP A 125 10.75 3.83 2.32
C ASP A 125 11.84 4.82 2.74
N ARG A 126 12.91 4.34 3.35
CA ARG A 126 14.08 5.18 3.66
C ARG A 126 14.72 5.67 2.36
N THR A 127 14.96 6.97 2.28
CA THR A 127 15.81 7.51 1.23
C THR A 127 17.26 7.11 1.51
N THR A 128 17.86 6.34 0.60
CA THR A 128 19.25 5.87 0.67
C THR A 128 20.30 7.01 0.59
N THR A 129 19.85 8.21 0.34
CA THR A 129 20.71 9.39 0.06
C THR A 129 20.64 10.38 1.19
N GLY A 130 20.96 10.07 2.42
CA GLY A 130 21.34 11.02 3.49
C GLY A 130 20.75 12.44 3.48
N CYS A 131 19.81 12.73 2.59
CA CYS A 131 19.17 14.01 2.43
C CYS A 131 17.99 14.09 3.41
N ASN A 132 18.15 14.96 4.40
CA ASN A 132 17.12 15.26 5.39
C ASN A 132 15.92 15.95 4.71
N SER A 133 15.02 15.18 4.09
CA SER A 133 13.66 15.67 3.95
C SER A 133 13.12 15.88 5.36
N VAL A 134 12.52 17.03 5.61
CA VAL A 134 11.91 17.31 6.92
C VAL A 134 10.83 16.28 7.16
N THR A 135 11.11 15.33 8.04
CA THR A 135 10.18 14.26 8.44
C THR A 135 9.80 14.49 9.89
N SER A 136 8.53 14.76 10.16
CA SER A 136 8.06 15.04 11.52
C SER A 136 7.61 13.80 12.29
N HIS A 137 7.39 12.68 11.61
CA HIS A 137 6.97 11.42 12.21
C HIS A 137 8.04 10.35 11.95
N GLU A 138 8.63 9.81 12.99
CA GLU A 138 9.65 8.75 12.86
C GLU A 138 9.02 7.40 12.54
N HIS A 139 7.87 7.12 13.15
CA HIS A 139 7.13 5.86 13.01
C HIS A 139 5.67 6.09 12.62
N THR A 140 5.07 5.08 12.02
CA THR A 140 3.63 5.09 11.70
C THR A 140 2.76 5.36 12.94
N THR A 141 3.21 4.95 14.13
CA THR A 141 2.52 5.22 15.39
C THR A 141 2.44 6.71 15.73
N ASP A 142 3.44 7.51 15.35
CA ASP A 142 3.42 8.96 15.56
C ASP A 142 2.39 9.61 14.60
N LEU A 143 2.36 9.14 13.37
CA LEU A 143 1.36 9.55 12.38
C LEU A 143 -0.07 9.18 12.84
N GLN A 144 -0.25 7.97 13.40
CA GLN A 144 -1.54 7.54 13.97
C GLN A 144 -2.00 8.49 15.08
N GLN A 145 -1.10 8.91 15.97
CA GLN A 145 -1.42 9.85 17.03
C GLN A 145 -1.92 11.19 16.46
N GLN A 146 -1.29 11.71 15.40
CA GLN A 146 -1.77 12.93 14.75
C GLN A 146 -3.16 12.73 14.12
N VAL A 147 -3.40 11.64 13.40
CA VAL A 147 -4.71 11.33 12.80
C VAL A 147 -5.77 11.17 13.90
N ASN A 148 -5.44 10.51 15.01
CA ASN A 148 -6.35 10.36 16.14
C ASN A 148 -6.68 11.70 16.78
N ARG A 149 -5.68 12.58 16.97
CA ARG A 149 -5.89 13.92 17.49
C ARG A 149 -6.81 14.75 16.58
N PHE A 150 -6.61 14.64 15.28
CA PHE A 150 -7.50 15.25 14.28
C PHE A 150 -8.93 14.67 14.36
N ASN A 151 -9.08 13.36 14.51
CA ASN A 151 -10.35 12.69 14.73
C ASN A 151 -11.06 13.10 16.04
N GLU A 152 -10.30 13.52 17.05
CA GLU A 152 -10.80 14.08 18.31
C GLU A 152 -11.23 15.54 18.17
N GLY A 153 -10.98 16.17 17.02
CA GLY A 153 -11.36 17.55 16.74
C GLY A 153 -10.32 18.60 17.11
N TYR A 154 -9.03 18.26 17.02
CA TYR A 154 -7.95 19.20 17.32
C TYR A 154 -6.95 19.30 16.18
N PHE A 155 -6.51 20.53 15.90
CA PHE A 155 -5.39 20.81 15.00
C PHE A 155 -4.03 20.49 15.65
N VAL A 156 -2.97 20.46 14.84
CA VAL A 156 -1.59 20.22 15.30
C VAL A 156 -1.15 21.21 16.37
N ASN A 157 -1.58 22.47 16.26
CA ASN A 157 -1.30 23.51 17.25
C ASN A 157 -2.12 23.41 18.55
N GLY A 158 -2.99 22.40 18.65
CA GLY A 158 -3.84 22.14 19.82
C GLY A 158 -5.16 22.93 19.87
N SER A 159 -5.42 23.81 18.89
CA SER A 159 -6.71 24.50 18.81
C SER A 159 -7.83 23.54 18.34
N PRO A 160 -9.08 23.74 18.82
CA PRO A 160 -10.20 22.90 18.40
C PRO A 160 -10.59 23.17 16.95
N ILE A 161 -11.00 22.11 16.24
CA ILE A 161 -11.59 22.20 14.91
C ILE A 161 -13.05 22.68 15.08
N PRO A 162 -13.43 23.84 14.50
CA PRO A 162 -14.75 24.44 14.74
C PRO A 162 -15.92 23.56 14.27
N SER A 163 -15.71 22.80 13.21
CA SER A 163 -16.71 21.88 12.65
C SER A 163 -16.02 20.57 12.26
N PRO A 164 -15.82 19.65 13.21
CA PRO A 164 -15.21 18.38 12.92
C PRO A 164 -16.10 17.60 11.93
N GLY A 165 -15.50 17.15 10.83
CA GLY A 165 -16.17 16.32 9.84
C GLY A 165 -16.27 14.86 10.26
N CYS A 166 -16.38 13.97 9.27
CA CYS A 166 -16.37 12.54 9.55
C CYS A 166 -14.97 12.08 10.00
N ARG A 167 -14.95 11.13 10.93
CA ARG A 167 -13.71 10.54 11.43
C ARG A 167 -13.04 9.68 10.36
N PHE A 168 -11.72 9.76 10.27
CA PHE A 168 -10.94 8.85 9.45
C PHE A 168 -10.90 7.44 10.07
N SER A 169 -11.10 6.45 9.20
CA SER A 169 -10.81 5.04 9.44
C SER A 169 -9.50 4.71 8.74
N TYR A 170 -8.59 3.99 9.34
CA TYR A 170 -7.29 3.74 8.73
C TYR A 170 -6.76 2.33 8.92
N GLY A 171 -6.11 1.84 7.86
CA GLY A 171 -5.28 0.64 7.89
C GLY A 171 -3.81 0.97 8.09
N VAL A 172 -3.05 -0.08 8.37
CA VAL A 172 -1.58 -0.05 8.55
C VAL A 172 -0.92 -1.20 7.82
N ALA A 173 0.39 -1.10 7.54
CA ALA A 173 1.15 -2.21 6.99
C ALA A 173 1.58 -3.20 8.07
N CYS A 174 1.65 -4.49 7.67
CA CYS A 174 2.28 -5.57 8.42
C CYS A 174 3.10 -6.48 7.48
N TYR A 175 3.93 -7.36 8.04
CA TYR A 175 4.96 -8.08 7.29
C TYR A 175 4.98 -9.57 7.69
N PRO A 176 4.49 -10.48 6.83
CA PRO A 176 4.51 -11.92 7.12
C PRO A 176 5.92 -12.48 7.34
N GLU A 177 6.91 -11.91 6.66
CA GLU A 177 8.32 -12.32 6.73
C GLU A 177 9.20 -11.40 7.58
N LYS A 178 8.66 -10.41 8.24
CA LYS A 178 9.24 -9.28 8.97
C LYS A 178 9.63 -8.07 8.11
N HIS A 179 9.62 -6.90 8.71
CA HIS A 179 10.21 -5.68 8.14
C HIS A 179 11.74 -5.76 8.18
N ASP A 180 12.43 -5.19 7.18
CA ASP A 180 13.90 -5.21 7.07
C ASP A 180 14.62 -4.63 8.29
N GLU A 181 14.07 -3.57 8.89
CA GLU A 181 14.62 -2.94 10.08
C GLU A 181 14.28 -3.65 11.39
N SER A 182 13.32 -4.57 11.39
CA SER A 182 12.99 -5.35 12.58
C SER A 182 14.05 -6.43 12.82
N PRO A 183 14.58 -6.58 14.03
CA PRO A 183 15.57 -7.60 14.31
C PRO A 183 15.02 -9.03 14.13
N ASN A 184 13.74 -9.22 14.38
CA ASN A 184 13.03 -10.49 14.24
C ASN A 184 11.52 -10.27 14.08
N LEU A 185 10.80 -11.32 13.70
CA LEU A 185 9.34 -11.27 13.51
C LEU A 185 8.57 -10.92 14.79
N ALA A 186 9.04 -11.34 15.96
CA ALA A 186 8.36 -11.03 17.23
C ALA A 186 8.38 -9.52 17.52
N SER A 187 9.51 -8.86 17.26
CA SER A 187 9.61 -7.40 17.37
C SER A 187 8.68 -6.68 16.39
N ASP A 188 8.56 -7.21 15.17
CA ASP A 188 7.68 -6.65 14.16
C ASP A 188 6.19 -6.81 14.50
N ILE A 189 5.81 -7.97 15.03
CA ILE A 189 4.45 -8.20 15.56
C ILE A 189 4.14 -7.28 16.74
N ALA A 190 5.13 -6.99 17.62
CA ALA A 190 4.94 -6.03 18.70
C ALA A 190 4.67 -4.60 18.17
N TRP A 191 5.28 -4.20 17.05
CA TRP A 191 4.92 -2.97 16.36
C TRP A 191 3.50 -3.00 15.80
N LEU A 192 3.08 -4.13 15.21
CA LEU A 192 1.68 -4.28 14.76
C LEU A 192 0.71 -4.15 15.94
N GLN A 193 1.01 -4.78 17.08
CA GLN A 193 0.18 -4.67 18.28
C GLN A 193 0.02 -3.20 18.71
N ARG A 194 1.10 -2.43 18.78
CA ARG A 194 1.03 -0.99 19.07
C ARG A 194 0.17 -0.21 18.09
N LYS A 195 0.28 -0.51 16.78
CA LYS A 195 -0.56 0.11 15.74
C LYS A 195 -2.04 -0.20 15.97
N VAL A 196 -2.37 -1.42 16.39
CA VAL A 196 -3.74 -1.85 16.71
C VAL A 196 -4.26 -1.17 17.98
N GLU A 197 -3.45 -1.09 19.03
CA GLU A 197 -3.79 -0.38 20.28
C GLU A 197 -4.08 1.12 20.03
N LEU A 198 -3.42 1.73 19.04
CA LEU A 198 -3.67 3.09 18.60
C LEU A 198 -4.90 3.25 17.68
N GLY A 199 -5.61 2.15 17.37
CA GLY A 199 -6.89 2.21 16.66
C GLY A 199 -6.82 1.92 15.16
N ALA A 200 -5.83 1.16 14.68
CA ALA A 200 -5.87 0.66 13.30
C ALA A 200 -7.06 -0.29 13.12
N ASP A 201 -7.89 -0.02 12.12
CA ASP A 201 -9.11 -0.79 11.83
C ASP A 201 -8.80 -2.10 11.08
N TYR A 202 -7.73 -2.14 10.29
CA TYR A 202 -7.27 -3.31 9.51
C TYR A 202 -5.76 -3.22 9.23
N ALA A 203 -5.19 -4.31 8.75
CA ALA A 203 -3.81 -4.34 8.27
C ALA A 203 -3.73 -4.93 6.85
N VAL A 204 -2.82 -4.40 6.03
CA VAL A 204 -2.47 -4.95 4.72
C VAL A 204 -1.05 -5.49 4.80
N THR A 205 -0.82 -6.72 4.32
CA THR A 205 0.52 -7.30 4.37
C THR A 205 1.40 -6.76 3.25
N GLN A 206 2.72 -6.72 3.47
CA GLN A 206 3.67 -6.71 2.36
C GLN A 206 3.43 -7.96 1.50
N MET A 207 3.80 -7.90 0.21
CA MET A 207 3.71 -9.07 -0.68
C MET A 207 4.56 -10.22 -0.13
N PHE A 208 4.06 -11.42 -0.34
CA PHE A 208 4.72 -12.68 -0.03
C PHE A 208 4.35 -13.69 -1.13
N PHE A 209 5.10 -14.78 -1.25
CA PHE A 209 4.94 -15.74 -2.34
C PHE A 209 4.75 -17.18 -1.85
N ASP A 210 4.79 -17.38 -0.53
CA ASP A 210 4.48 -18.61 0.18
C ASP A 210 3.36 -18.35 1.19
N ASN A 211 2.19 -18.96 0.98
CA ASN A 211 1.03 -18.76 1.85
C ASN A 211 1.26 -19.24 3.29
N GLN A 212 2.16 -20.20 3.51
CA GLN A 212 2.48 -20.67 4.86
C GLN A 212 3.07 -19.55 5.71
N LYS A 213 3.86 -18.65 5.13
CA LYS A 213 4.40 -17.47 5.83
C LYS A 213 3.26 -16.57 6.37
N TYR A 214 2.22 -16.37 5.55
CA TYR A 214 1.05 -15.61 5.95
C TYR A 214 0.26 -16.34 7.06
N TYR A 215 0.03 -17.63 6.95
CA TYR A 215 -0.71 -18.41 7.95
C TYR A 215 0.01 -18.41 9.30
N ASP A 216 1.30 -18.68 9.30
CA ASP A 216 2.14 -18.67 10.53
C ASP A 216 2.15 -17.27 11.18
N PHE A 217 2.21 -16.21 10.37
CA PHE A 217 2.13 -14.84 10.85
C PHE A 217 0.76 -14.55 11.49
N VAL A 218 -0.33 -14.87 10.80
CA VAL A 218 -1.68 -14.63 11.30
C VAL A 218 -1.92 -15.42 12.59
N GLU A 219 -1.50 -16.66 12.68
CA GLU A 219 -1.60 -17.48 13.90
C GLU A 219 -0.91 -16.80 15.08
N LYS A 220 0.34 -16.37 14.92
CA LYS A 220 1.08 -15.64 15.96
C LYS A 220 0.36 -14.36 16.39
N VAL A 221 -0.15 -13.59 15.44
CA VAL A 221 -0.91 -12.35 15.69
C VAL A 221 -2.20 -12.66 16.47
N ARG A 222 -2.94 -13.72 16.09
CA ARG A 222 -4.17 -14.14 16.78
C ARG A 222 -3.90 -14.64 18.20
N ASN A 223 -2.77 -15.32 18.44
CA ASN A 223 -2.35 -15.77 19.77
C ASN A 223 -2.08 -14.60 20.74
N LEU A 224 -1.72 -13.42 20.22
CA LEU A 224 -1.60 -12.18 21.00
C LEU A 224 -2.93 -11.41 21.19
N GLY A 225 -4.04 -11.99 20.78
CA GLY A 225 -5.37 -11.37 20.94
C GLY A 225 -5.73 -10.32 19.89
N ILE A 226 -4.87 -10.06 18.91
CA ILE A 226 -5.15 -9.11 17.82
C ILE A 226 -6.20 -9.71 16.89
N ARG A 227 -7.32 -9.00 16.65
CA ARG A 227 -8.48 -9.50 15.89
C ARG A 227 -8.83 -8.69 14.64
N ILE A 228 -8.15 -7.59 14.37
CA ILE A 228 -8.39 -6.80 13.15
C ILE A 228 -8.22 -7.66 11.90
N PRO A 229 -8.93 -7.36 10.79
CA PRO A 229 -8.69 -7.99 9.50
C PRO A 229 -7.23 -7.81 9.05
N ILE A 230 -6.62 -8.88 8.56
CA ILE A 230 -5.29 -8.87 7.94
C ILE A 230 -5.47 -9.27 6.48
N ILE A 231 -5.31 -8.31 5.59
CA ILE A 231 -5.56 -8.46 4.16
C ILE A 231 -4.24 -8.86 3.48
N PRO A 232 -4.13 -10.04 2.86
CA PRO A 232 -2.93 -10.45 2.15
C PRO A 232 -2.68 -9.59 0.91
N GLY A 233 -1.44 -9.13 0.77
CA GLY A 233 -0.94 -8.38 -0.37
C GLY A 233 -0.34 -9.32 -1.43
N ILE A 234 -0.83 -9.24 -2.66
CA ILE A 234 -0.51 -10.15 -3.75
C ILE A 234 0.17 -9.39 -4.90
N LYS A 235 1.25 -9.94 -5.41
CA LYS A 235 1.99 -9.40 -6.55
C LYS A 235 2.30 -10.49 -7.57
N PRO A 236 1.65 -10.55 -8.74
CA PRO A 236 2.06 -11.45 -9.81
C PRO A 236 3.46 -11.10 -10.33
N ILE A 237 4.38 -12.08 -10.37
CA ILE A 237 5.71 -11.94 -10.97
C ILE A 237 5.61 -12.34 -12.43
N THR A 238 5.84 -11.44 -13.36
CA THR A 238 5.60 -11.67 -14.80
C THR A 238 6.85 -11.60 -15.65
N ASN A 239 8.02 -11.42 -15.04
CA ASN A 239 9.29 -11.45 -15.76
C ASN A 239 10.46 -11.81 -14.82
N PRO A 240 11.55 -12.43 -15.34
CA PRO A 240 12.68 -12.88 -14.54
C PRO A 240 13.44 -11.77 -13.79
N LYS A 241 13.40 -10.51 -14.26
CA LYS A 241 14.07 -9.40 -13.56
C LYS A 241 13.47 -9.15 -12.19
N GLN A 242 12.18 -9.49 -12.03
CA GLN A 242 11.49 -9.36 -10.74
C GLN A 242 11.96 -10.38 -9.69
N LEU A 243 12.56 -11.50 -10.10
CA LEU A 243 13.14 -12.48 -9.18
C LEU A 243 14.32 -11.91 -8.35
N VAL A 244 14.98 -10.87 -8.87
CA VAL A 244 16.05 -10.18 -8.16
C VAL A 244 15.57 -8.88 -7.53
N SER A 245 14.76 -8.09 -8.28
CA SER A 245 14.36 -6.75 -7.81
C SER A 245 13.37 -6.81 -6.65
N ILE A 246 12.44 -7.77 -6.63
CA ILE A 246 11.44 -7.88 -5.57
C ILE A 246 12.07 -8.26 -4.23
N PRO A 247 12.83 -9.36 -4.09
CA PRO A 247 13.51 -9.67 -2.82
C PRO A 247 14.43 -8.56 -2.34
N ARG A 248 15.15 -7.91 -3.25
CA ARG A 248 16.05 -6.81 -2.92
C ARG A 248 15.33 -5.59 -2.35
N SER A 249 14.16 -5.25 -2.91
CA SER A 249 13.45 -4.02 -2.57
C SER A 249 12.45 -4.21 -1.42
N PHE A 250 11.88 -5.39 -1.30
CA PHE A 250 10.78 -5.67 -0.36
C PHE A 250 11.14 -6.71 0.70
N HIS A 251 12.38 -7.25 0.66
CA HIS A 251 12.91 -8.18 1.67
C HIS A 251 12.02 -9.40 1.92
N CYS A 252 11.42 -9.93 0.85
CA CYS A 252 10.58 -11.13 0.86
C CYS A 252 11.27 -12.28 0.12
N ASP A 253 11.02 -13.51 0.55
CA ASP A 253 11.55 -14.71 -0.06
C ASP A 253 10.70 -15.15 -1.27
N LEU A 254 11.36 -15.73 -2.27
CA LEU A 254 10.69 -16.37 -3.40
C LEU A 254 10.85 -17.88 -3.29
N PRO A 255 9.76 -18.66 -3.39
CA PRO A 255 9.84 -20.13 -3.43
C PRO A 255 10.70 -20.63 -4.59
N GLU A 256 11.50 -21.65 -4.33
CA GLU A 256 12.39 -22.25 -5.34
C GLU A 256 11.60 -22.74 -6.56
N GLU A 257 10.43 -23.31 -6.35
CA GLU A 257 9.55 -23.75 -7.46
C GLU A 257 9.17 -22.60 -8.38
N LEU A 258 8.76 -21.43 -7.83
CA LEU A 258 8.42 -20.24 -8.62
C LEU A 258 9.63 -19.76 -9.44
N THR A 259 10.80 -19.69 -8.81
CA THR A 259 12.02 -19.22 -9.47
C THR A 259 12.44 -20.18 -10.58
N ASN A 260 12.40 -21.48 -10.35
CA ASN A 260 12.74 -22.51 -11.33
C ASN A 260 11.76 -22.52 -12.53
N ARG A 261 10.45 -22.42 -12.28
CA ARG A 261 9.43 -22.30 -13.34
C ARG A 261 9.65 -21.05 -14.19
N MET A 262 9.89 -19.90 -13.54
CA MET A 262 10.11 -18.62 -14.23
C MET A 262 11.39 -18.63 -15.08
N MET A 263 12.48 -19.20 -14.57
CA MET A 263 13.76 -19.31 -15.30
C MET A 263 13.72 -20.33 -16.44
N SER A 264 12.85 -21.34 -16.37
CA SER A 264 12.66 -22.34 -17.42
C SER A 264 11.78 -21.84 -18.57
N ALA A 265 10.97 -20.81 -18.35
CA ALA A 265 10.12 -20.19 -19.34
C ALA A 265 10.95 -19.42 -20.38
N LYS A 266 10.78 -19.72 -21.65
CA LYS A 266 11.64 -19.23 -22.77
C LYS A 266 11.11 -17.94 -23.39
N THR A 267 9.78 -17.74 -23.36
CA THR A 267 9.12 -16.58 -23.96
C THR A 267 8.54 -15.66 -22.88
N LYS A 268 8.29 -14.40 -23.25
CA LYS A 268 7.62 -13.46 -22.34
C LYS A 268 6.21 -13.90 -21.98
N GLU A 269 5.52 -14.56 -22.89
CA GLU A 269 4.19 -15.09 -22.70
C GLU A 269 4.22 -16.24 -21.69
N GLU A 270 5.14 -17.20 -21.83
CA GLU A 270 5.33 -18.28 -20.86
C GLU A 270 5.69 -17.73 -19.46
N GLN A 271 6.56 -16.71 -19.38
CA GLN A 271 6.92 -16.04 -18.13
C GLN A 271 5.71 -15.35 -17.47
N PHE A 272 4.89 -14.71 -18.30
CA PHE A 272 3.65 -14.08 -17.84
C PHE A 272 2.68 -15.12 -17.26
N GLU A 273 2.45 -16.24 -17.98
CA GLU A 273 1.57 -17.32 -17.53
C GLU A 273 2.06 -17.98 -16.24
N VAL A 274 3.37 -18.23 -16.09
CA VAL A 274 3.94 -18.76 -14.84
C VAL A 274 3.58 -17.86 -13.66
N GLY A 275 3.73 -16.55 -13.81
CA GLY A 275 3.44 -15.61 -12.73
C GLY A 275 1.95 -15.47 -12.43
N VAL A 276 1.10 -15.50 -13.46
CA VAL A 276 -0.36 -15.50 -13.30
C VAL A 276 -0.83 -16.78 -12.61
N ASP A 277 -0.40 -17.94 -13.07
CA ASP A 277 -0.81 -19.23 -12.49
C ASP A 277 -0.36 -19.38 -11.03
N TRP A 278 0.85 -18.90 -10.70
CA TRP A 278 1.30 -18.86 -9.31
C TRP A 278 0.38 -18.01 -8.45
N ALA A 279 0.09 -16.78 -8.89
CA ALA A 279 -0.77 -15.87 -8.14
C ALA A 279 -2.21 -16.40 -8.05
N VAL A 280 -2.74 -17.04 -9.08
CA VAL A 280 -4.07 -17.69 -9.03
C VAL A 280 -4.09 -18.80 -7.98
N SER A 281 -3.10 -19.70 -7.99
CA SER A 281 -3.00 -20.78 -6.99
C SER A 281 -2.91 -20.22 -5.57
N GLN A 282 -2.10 -19.18 -5.38
CA GLN A 282 -1.96 -18.47 -4.11
C GLN A 282 -3.29 -17.86 -3.65
N CYS A 283 -3.99 -17.15 -4.53
CA CYS A 283 -5.28 -16.52 -4.22
C CYS A 283 -6.37 -17.55 -3.87
N LEU A 284 -6.51 -18.60 -4.65
CA LEU A 284 -7.51 -19.65 -4.42
C LEU A 284 -7.27 -20.36 -3.06
N ASP A 285 -6.03 -20.63 -2.72
CA ASP A 285 -5.67 -21.21 -1.42
C ASP A 285 -5.99 -20.25 -0.28
N LEU A 286 -5.65 -18.96 -0.39
CA LEU A 286 -5.98 -17.94 0.60
C LEU A 286 -7.50 -17.80 0.81
N ILE A 287 -8.28 -17.78 -0.28
CA ILE A 287 -9.76 -17.73 -0.23
C ILE A 287 -10.31 -18.94 0.51
N LYS A 288 -9.82 -20.15 0.18
CA LYS A 288 -10.20 -21.39 0.86
C LYS A 288 -9.94 -21.33 2.37
N HIS A 289 -8.92 -20.61 2.80
CA HIS A 289 -8.59 -20.40 4.22
C HIS A 289 -9.31 -19.19 4.84
N GLY A 290 -10.26 -18.58 4.14
CA GLY A 290 -11.17 -17.58 4.68
C GLY A 290 -10.51 -16.22 4.96
N VAL A 291 -9.60 -15.75 4.09
CA VAL A 291 -9.04 -14.41 4.20
C VAL A 291 -10.12 -13.34 4.00
N PRO A 292 -10.02 -12.18 4.67
CA PRO A 292 -11.08 -11.15 4.62
C PRO A 292 -11.18 -10.45 3.26
N GLY A 293 -10.16 -10.53 2.43
CA GLY A 293 -10.06 -9.93 1.10
C GLY A 293 -8.65 -10.12 0.54
N LEU A 294 -8.45 -9.78 -0.72
CA LEU A 294 -7.15 -9.80 -1.39
C LEU A 294 -6.78 -8.39 -1.83
N HIS A 295 -5.52 -7.99 -1.63
CA HIS A 295 -5.02 -6.70 -2.08
C HIS A 295 -3.95 -6.89 -3.15
N PHE A 296 -4.12 -6.30 -4.35
CA PHE A 296 -3.19 -6.47 -5.47
C PHE A 296 -2.29 -5.26 -5.68
N TYR A 297 -0.99 -5.50 -5.75
CA TYR A 297 0.04 -4.53 -6.09
C TYR A 297 0.20 -4.43 -7.63
N THR A 298 -0.54 -3.51 -8.29
CA THR A 298 -0.57 -3.44 -9.76
C THR A 298 0.67 -2.81 -10.38
N THR A 299 1.33 -1.89 -9.69
CA THR A 299 2.43 -1.07 -10.23
C THR A 299 2.11 -0.44 -11.60
N SER A 300 0.89 0.08 -11.77
CA SER A 300 0.36 0.73 -12.99
C SER A 300 0.22 -0.19 -14.21
N GLN A 301 0.16 -1.52 -14.02
CA GLN A 301 -0.10 -2.49 -15.08
C GLN A 301 -1.23 -3.43 -14.69
N ALA A 302 -2.44 -3.15 -15.19
CA ALA A 302 -3.62 -3.94 -14.88
C ALA A 302 -3.55 -5.38 -15.42
N ARG A 303 -2.85 -5.62 -16.56
CA ARG A 303 -2.89 -6.88 -17.30
C ARG A 303 -2.69 -8.13 -16.45
N SER A 304 -1.67 -8.16 -15.61
CA SER A 304 -1.40 -9.35 -14.79
C SER A 304 -2.42 -9.54 -13.67
N VAL A 305 -2.84 -8.44 -13.04
CA VAL A 305 -3.88 -8.50 -11.99
C VAL A 305 -5.23 -8.89 -12.61
N ALA A 306 -5.63 -8.31 -13.75
CA ALA A 306 -6.85 -8.68 -14.46
C ALA A 306 -6.87 -10.18 -14.83
N ALA A 307 -5.73 -10.71 -15.33
CA ALA A 307 -5.63 -12.13 -15.67
C ALA A 307 -5.77 -13.05 -14.44
N VAL A 308 -5.29 -12.62 -13.26
CA VAL A 308 -5.48 -13.35 -12.00
C VAL A 308 -6.93 -13.23 -11.53
N VAL A 309 -7.46 -12.02 -11.44
CA VAL A 309 -8.81 -11.76 -10.94
C VAL A 309 -9.88 -12.48 -11.78
N GLN A 310 -9.73 -12.47 -13.10
CA GLN A 310 -10.62 -13.21 -14.02
C GLN A 310 -10.69 -14.71 -13.74
N LYS A 311 -9.60 -15.32 -13.23
CA LYS A 311 -9.54 -16.75 -12.91
C LYS A 311 -9.97 -17.05 -11.47
N VAL A 312 -10.02 -16.04 -10.60
CA VAL A 312 -10.26 -16.21 -9.16
C VAL A 312 -11.67 -15.79 -8.73
N PHE A 313 -12.21 -14.74 -9.37
CA PHE A 313 -13.52 -14.15 -9.11
C PHE A 313 -14.44 -14.25 -10.34
#